data_79e03e3559ea0b88e21648a9255d4c19
#
_entry.id   79e03e3559ea0b88e21648a9255d4c19
#
_cell.length_a   1.000
_cell.length_b   1.000
_cell.length_c   1.000
_cell.angle_alpha   90.00
_cell.angle_beta   90.00
_cell.angle_gamma   90.00
#
_symmetry.space_group_name_H-M   'P 1'
#
loop_
_entity.id
_entity.type
_entity.pdbx_description
1 polymer ?
#
loop_
_entity_poly.entity_id
_entity_poly.type
_entity_poly.pdbx_seq_one_letter_code
_entity_poly.pdbx_strand_id
1 'polypeptide(L)'
;MPTPSKPLAGLKVIELGTLIAGPFASRICAEFGAEVIKVESPDGGDPLRKWRKLYEGTSLWWFVQARNKQSLTLNLKHPEGRDVLKRLLADADILIENFRPGVLEKLGLGWDVLHALNPRLVMVRLSGFGQTGPMKDQPG
;
A
#
# COMPACT_ATOMS: atom_id res chain seq x y z
N MET A 1 4.80 34.54 3.73
CA MET A 1 5.25 33.81 2.53
C MET A 1 4.48 32.51 2.47
N PRO A 2 3.94 32.07 1.33
CA PRO A 2 3.33 30.74 1.25
C PRO A 2 4.40 29.68 1.56
N THR A 3 4.03 28.70 2.39
CA THR A 3 4.89 27.54 2.67
C THR A 3 5.19 26.86 1.33
N PRO A 4 6.47 26.62 0.97
CA PRO A 4 6.77 25.93 -0.28
C PRO A 4 6.05 24.58 -0.31
N SER A 5 5.39 24.28 -1.43
CA SER A 5 4.73 22.99 -1.63
C SER A 5 5.77 21.87 -1.56
N LYS A 6 5.46 20.78 -0.86
CA LYS A 6 6.33 19.60 -0.83
C LYS A 6 6.40 18.97 -2.24
N PRO A 7 7.50 18.28 -2.59
CA PRO A 7 7.72 17.75 -3.95
C PRO A 7 6.62 16.83 -4.48
N LEU A 8 5.95 16.06 -3.62
CA LEU A 8 4.88 15.13 -4.00
C LEU A 8 3.49 15.63 -3.59
N ALA A 9 3.36 16.93 -3.27
CA ALA A 9 2.06 17.50 -2.93
C ALA A 9 1.08 17.36 -4.11
N GLY A 10 -0.14 16.90 -3.80
CA GLY A 10 -1.20 16.66 -4.79
C GLY A 10 -1.24 15.23 -5.34
N LEU A 11 -0.21 14.41 -5.09
CA LEU A 11 -0.28 12.99 -5.44
C LEU A 11 -1.04 12.17 -4.39
N LYS A 12 -1.88 11.25 -4.85
CA LYS A 12 -2.62 10.29 -4.04
C LYS A 12 -2.04 8.90 -4.18
N VAL A 13 -1.64 8.31 -3.06
CA VAL A 13 -1.03 6.97 -2.97
C VAL A 13 -1.94 6.04 -2.19
N ILE A 14 -2.28 4.90 -2.76
CA ILE A 14 -2.94 3.81 -2.06
C ILE A 14 -1.88 2.75 -1.71
N GLU A 15 -1.80 2.41 -0.42
CA GLU A 15 -0.87 1.39 0.08
C GLU A 15 -1.64 0.14 0.50
N LEU A 16 -1.33 -0.99 -0.13
CA LEU A 16 -1.75 -2.33 0.28
C LEU A 16 -0.61 -3.11 0.96
N GLY A 17 0.54 -2.47 1.13
CA GLY A 17 1.74 -3.08 1.69
C GLY A 17 1.60 -3.47 3.16
N THR A 18 2.36 -4.48 3.56
CA THR A 18 2.44 -4.94 4.95
C THR A 18 3.90 -5.03 5.42
N LEU A 19 4.10 -4.96 6.72
CA LEU A 19 5.39 -5.01 7.42
C LEU A 19 6.34 -3.87 7.02
N ILE A 20 7.31 -4.11 6.10
CA ILE A 20 8.42 -3.18 5.88
C ILE A 20 8.40 -2.55 4.49
N ALA A 21 8.52 -3.33 3.42
CA ALA A 21 8.87 -2.79 2.10
C ALA A 21 7.81 -1.80 1.54
N GLY A 22 6.55 -2.21 1.46
CA GLY A 22 5.44 -1.34 1.06
C GLY A 22 5.27 -0.15 2.00
N PRO A 23 5.14 -0.38 3.33
CA PRO A 23 5.04 0.70 4.32
C PRO A 23 6.19 1.69 4.30
N PHE A 24 7.43 1.25 4.06
CA PHE A 24 8.57 2.14 3.94
C PHE A 24 8.47 3.02 2.69
N ALA A 25 8.20 2.43 1.52
CA ALA A 25 8.09 3.18 0.27
C ALA A 25 6.99 4.26 0.33
N SER A 26 5.81 3.89 0.84
CA SER A 26 4.69 4.84 0.97
C SER A 26 4.92 5.89 2.06
N ARG A 27 5.67 5.56 3.14
CA ARG A 27 6.09 6.56 4.12
C ARG A 27 6.96 7.65 3.48
N ILE A 28 7.91 7.28 2.63
CA ILE A 28 8.73 8.27 1.91
C ILE A 28 7.82 9.19 1.08
N CYS A 29 6.86 8.63 0.34
CA CYS A 29 5.88 9.44 -0.40
C CYS A 29 5.13 10.43 0.52
N ALA A 30 4.65 9.96 1.69
CA ALA A 30 3.94 10.77 2.66
C ALA A 30 4.80 11.89 3.27
N GLU A 31 6.06 11.61 3.58
CA GLU A 31 7.01 12.59 4.11
C GLU A 31 7.31 13.69 3.07
N PHE A 32 7.34 13.34 1.80
CA PHE A 32 7.49 14.28 0.68
C PHE A 32 6.18 14.94 0.23
N GLY A 33 5.06 14.69 0.91
CA GLY A 33 3.83 15.46 0.76
C GLY A 33 2.70 14.80 0.01
N ALA A 34 2.84 13.55 -0.44
CA ALA A 34 1.73 12.81 -1.01
C ALA A 34 0.66 12.51 0.05
N GLU A 35 -0.59 12.48 -0.36
CA GLU A 35 -1.69 11.90 0.42
C GLU A 35 -1.57 10.38 0.36
N VAL A 36 -1.38 9.72 1.50
CA VAL A 36 -1.23 8.26 1.56
C VAL A 36 -2.35 7.64 2.36
N ILE A 37 -3.12 6.76 1.71
CA ILE A 37 -4.14 5.93 2.35
C ILE A 37 -3.63 4.49 2.44
N LYS A 38 -3.38 4.04 3.66
CA LYS A 38 -3.00 2.66 3.95
C LYS A 38 -4.25 1.82 4.15
N VAL A 39 -4.44 0.83 3.29
CA VAL A 39 -5.53 -0.14 3.42
C VAL A 39 -5.05 -1.33 4.26
N GLU A 40 -5.80 -1.65 5.30
CA GLU A 40 -5.48 -2.70 6.27
C GLU A 40 -6.60 -3.73 6.36
N SER A 41 -6.23 -4.97 6.71
CA SER A 41 -7.20 -6.03 6.99
C SER A 41 -8.01 -5.72 8.25
N PRO A 42 -9.32 -6.05 8.32
CA PRO A 42 -10.08 -6.00 9.57
C PRO A 42 -9.56 -7.00 10.62
N ASP A 43 -8.80 -8.01 10.21
CA ASP A 43 -8.24 -9.04 11.07
C ASP A 43 -6.96 -8.55 11.80
N GLY A 44 -7.07 -7.46 12.54
CA GLY A 44 -5.98 -6.90 13.36
C GLY A 44 -5.04 -5.93 12.64
N GLY A 45 -5.33 -5.54 11.41
CA GLY A 45 -4.56 -4.57 10.64
C GLY A 45 -3.25 -5.14 10.08
N ASP A 46 -2.29 -4.26 9.88
CA ASP A 46 -0.94 -4.66 9.46
C ASP A 46 -0.23 -5.42 10.61
N PRO A 47 0.36 -6.59 10.38
CA PRO A 47 1.18 -7.29 11.37
C PRO A 47 2.28 -6.42 12.00
N LEU A 48 2.72 -5.37 11.32
CA LEU A 48 3.68 -4.39 11.84
C LEU A 48 3.20 -3.72 13.14
N ARG A 49 1.90 -3.63 13.38
CA ARG A 49 1.33 -3.04 14.60
C ARG A 49 1.77 -3.75 15.88
N LYS A 50 2.11 -5.04 15.77
CA LYS A 50 2.51 -5.92 16.89
C LYS A 50 3.90 -6.53 16.69
N TRP A 51 4.71 -5.99 15.79
CA TRP A 51 5.98 -6.59 15.40
C TRP A 51 7.14 -6.09 16.26
N ARG A 52 7.99 -7.00 16.72
CA ARG A 52 9.21 -6.74 17.52
C ARG A 52 8.90 -6.00 18.84
N LYS A 53 9.65 -4.91 19.15
CA LYS A 53 9.57 -4.17 20.41
C LYS A 53 8.31 -3.30 20.46
N LEU A 54 7.53 -3.47 21.54
CA LEU A 54 6.28 -2.75 21.75
C LEU A 54 6.47 -1.65 22.80
N TYR A 55 5.74 -0.57 22.63
CA TYR A 55 5.49 0.47 23.60
C TYR A 55 3.96 0.61 23.74
N GLU A 56 3.43 0.43 24.94
CA GLU A 56 1.99 0.45 25.21
C GLU A 56 1.16 -0.42 24.24
N GLY A 57 1.65 -1.63 23.97
CA GLY A 57 0.98 -2.59 23.09
C GLY A 57 1.11 -2.33 21.59
N THR A 58 1.82 -1.28 21.17
CA THR A 58 2.03 -0.91 19.78
C THR A 58 3.52 -1.01 19.41
N SER A 59 3.81 -1.53 18.24
CA SER A 59 5.17 -1.65 17.72
C SER A 59 5.84 -0.28 17.54
N LEU A 60 7.10 -0.15 17.98
CA LEU A 60 7.92 1.03 17.69
C LEU A 60 8.11 1.23 16.17
N TRP A 61 8.14 0.15 15.40
CA TRP A 61 8.18 0.21 13.93
C TRP A 61 6.90 0.76 13.33
N TRP A 62 5.75 0.49 13.95
CA TRP A 62 4.48 1.07 13.51
C TRP A 62 4.51 2.61 13.60
N PHE A 63 4.95 3.16 14.72
CA PHE A 63 5.06 4.62 14.89
C PHE A 63 5.97 5.28 13.83
N VAL A 64 6.99 4.56 13.35
CA VAL A 64 7.87 5.05 12.30
C VAL A 64 7.21 4.95 10.92
N GLN A 65 6.67 3.78 10.56
CA GLN A 65 6.20 3.50 9.20
C GLN A 65 4.80 4.05 8.89
N ALA A 66 3.98 4.28 9.93
CA ALA A 66 2.62 4.80 9.75
C ALA A 66 2.53 6.33 9.70
N ARG A 67 3.63 7.04 9.90
CA ARG A 67 3.63 8.50 9.92
C ARG A 67 3.09 9.11 8.64
N ASN A 68 2.29 10.18 8.80
CA ASN A 68 1.67 10.96 7.73
C ASN A 68 0.74 10.16 6.80
N LYS A 69 0.24 9.00 7.27
CA LYS A 69 -0.71 8.19 6.52
C LYS A 69 -2.09 8.19 7.18
N GLN A 70 -3.10 8.06 6.36
CA GLN A 70 -4.45 7.73 6.80
C GLN A 70 -4.61 6.21 6.77
N SER A 71 -5.32 5.62 7.74
CA SER A 71 -5.62 4.20 7.77
C SER A 71 -7.06 3.94 7.40
N LEU A 72 -7.30 2.99 6.52
CA LEU A 72 -8.61 2.52 6.11
C LEU A 72 -8.67 1.01 6.23
N THR A 73 -9.67 0.49 6.91
CA THR A 73 -9.89 -0.95 7.05
C THR A 73 -10.81 -1.47 5.96
N LEU A 74 -10.32 -2.42 5.13
CA LEU A 74 -11.10 -3.09 4.10
C LEU A 74 -10.82 -4.60 4.09
N ASN A 75 -11.87 -5.39 3.95
CA ASN A 75 -11.75 -6.82 3.70
C ASN A 75 -11.63 -7.10 2.19
N LEU A 76 -10.43 -7.22 1.67
CA LEU A 76 -10.21 -7.50 0.24
C LEU A 76 -10.60 -8.92 -0.20
N LYS A 77 -10.87 -9.83 0.75
CA LYS A 77 -11.46 -11.15 0.44
C LYS A 77 -12.93 -11.03 0.08
N HIS A 78 -13.60 -9.97 0.54
CA HIS A 78 -15.01 -9.71 0.25
C HIS A 78 -15.16 -8.86 -1.03
N PRO A 79 -16.15 -9.16 -1.92
CA PRO A 79 -16.36 -8.38 -3.15
C PRO A 79 -16.53 -6.88 -2.89
N GLU A 80 -17.38 -6.50 -1.94
CA GLU A 80 -17.65 -5.10 -1.59
C GLU A 80 -16.37 -4.35 -1.15
N GLY A 81 -15.47 -5.01 -0.41
CA GLY A 81 -14.18 -4.43 -0.02
C GLY A 81 -13.29 -4.13 -1.25
N ARG A 82 -13.29 -5.04 -2.23
CA ARG A 82 -12.59 -4.81 -3.50
C ARG A 82 -13.22 -3.69 -4.33
N ASP A 83 -14.53 -3.56 -4.31
CA ASP A 83 -15.24 -2.50 -5.03
C ASP A 83 -14.96 -1.10 -4.41
N VAL A 84 -14.86 -1.04 -3.08
CA VAL A 84 -14.40 0.19 -2.39
C VAL A 84 -12.97 0.51 -2.81
N LEU A 85 -12.07 -0.48 -2.82
CA LEU A 85 -10.68 -0.27 -3.25
C LEU A 85 -10.59 0.21 -4.70
N LYS A 86 -11.36 -0.38 -5.63
CA LYS A 86 -11.39 0.06 -7.03
C LYS A 86 -11.83 1.52 -7.16
N ARG A 87 -12.83 1.95 -6.39
CA ARG A 87 -13.25 3.37 -6.36
C ARG A 87 -12.14 4.30 -5.90
N LEU A 88 -11.35 3.91 -4.90
CA LEU A 88 -10.18 4.68 -4.45
C LEU A 88 -9.10 4.74 -5.53
N LEU A 89 -8.85 3.63 -6.23
CA LEU A 89 -7.83 3.52 -7.27
C LEU A 89 -8.21 4.26 -8.58
N ALA A 90 -9.49 4.51 -8.83
CA ALA A 90 -9.94 5.28 -9.99
C ALA A 90 -9.37 6.70 -9.99
N ASP A 91 -9.12 7.28 -8.82
CA ASP A 91 -8.59 8.63 -8.63
C ASP A 91 -7.16 8.67 -8.06
N ALA A 92 -6.53 7.51 -7.86
CA ALA A 92 -5.18 7.43 -7.32
C ALA A 92 -4.12 7.60 -8.41
N ASP A 93 -2.98 8.15 -8.04
CA ASP A 93 -1.80 8.25 -8.91
C ASP A 93 -0.90 7.03 -8.76
N ILE A 94 -0.78 6.50 -7.54
CA ILE A 94 0.15 5.40 -7.24
C ILE A 94 -0.55 4.35 -6.38
N LEU A 95 -0.37 3.07 -6.74
CA LEU A 95 -0.64 1.91 -5.91
C LEU A 95 0.68 1.27 -5.49
N ILE A 96 0.88 1.09 -4.18
CA ILE A 96 2.05 0.39 -3.64
C ILE A 96 1.59 -0.89 -2.95
N GLU A 97 2.14 -2.04 -3.35
CA GLU A 97 1.85 -3.33 -2.73
C GLU A 97 3.12 -4.20 -2.59
N ASN A 98 3.13 -5.11 -1.63
CA ASN A 98 4.20 -6.07 -1.46
C ASN A 98 3.68 -7.48 -1.13
N PHE A 99 2.59 -7.85 -1.76
CA PHE A 99 2.09 -9.23 -1.74
C PHE A 99 2.98 -10.15 -2.59
N ARG A 100 2.84 -11.45 -2.38
CA ARG A 100 3.45 -12.43 -3.28
C ARG A 100 2.87 -12.28 -4.69
N PRO A 101 3.68 -12.51 -5.74
CA PRO A 101 3.18 -12.52 -7.11
C PRO A 101 1.93 -13.37 -7.27
N GLY A 102 0.96 -12.88 -8.04
CA GLY A 102 -0.31 -13.56 -8.27
C GLY A 102 -1.41 -13.34 -7.21
N VAL A 103 -1.11 -12.71 -6.06
CA VAL A 103 -2.14 -12.47 -5.02
C VAL A 103 -3.18 -11.45 -5.50
N LEU A 104 -2.77 -10.34 -6.07
CA LEU A 104 -3.71 -9.34 -6.58
C LEU A 104 -4.51 -9.88 -7.77
N GLU A 105 -3.90 -10.66 -8.62
CA GLU A 105 -4.57 -11.33 -9.75
C GLU A 105 -5.70 -12.24 -9.26
N LYS A 106 -5.44 -13.04 -8.23
CA LYS A 106 -6.47 -13.92 -7.60
C LYS A 106 -7.63 -13.13 -6.97
N LEU A 107 -7.38 -11.90 -6.55
CA LEU A 107 -8.40 -11.00 -6.02
C LEU A 107 -9.16 -10.23 -7.12
N GLY A 108 -8.82 -10.43 -8.39
CA GLY A 108 -9.37 -9.65 -9.52
C GLY A 108 -8.91 -8.19 -9.52
N LEU A 109 -7.70 -7.94 -8.99
CA LEU A 109 -7.05 -6.64 -8.86
C LEU A 109 -5.68 -6.63 -9.57
N GLY A 110 -5.48 -7.51 -10.56
CA GLY A 110 -4.27 -7.56 -11.37
C GLY A 110 -4.09 -6.29 -12.22
N TRP A 111 -2.87 -6.15 -12.77
CA TRP A 111 -2.50 -4.97 -13.56
C TRP A 111 -3.50 -4.62 -14.65
N ASP A 112 -3.91 -5.60 -15.46
CA ASP A 112 -4.80 -5.35 -16.60
C ASP A 112 -6.14 -4.75 -16.16
N VAL A 113 -6.69 -5.24 -15.03
CA VAL A 113 -7.94 -4.73 -14.47
C VAL A 113 -7.78 -3.31 -13.95
N LEU A 114 -6.70 -3.05 -13.22
CA LEU A 114 -6.46 -1.74 -12.60
C LEU A 114 -6.04 -0.70 -13.64
N HIS A 115 -5.27 -1.08 -14.65
CA HIS A 115 -4.89 -0.19 -15.75
C HIS A 115 -6.10 0.16 -16.64
N ALA A 116 -7.00 -0.78 -16.88
CA ALA A 116 -8.26 -0.49 -17.57
C ALA A 116 -9.16 0.48 -16.77
N LEU A 117 -9.14 0.39 -15.44
CA LEU A 117 -9.88 1.28 -14.56
C LEU A 117 -9.28 2.71 -14.51
N ASN A 118 -7.96 2.79 -14.42
CA ASN A 118 -7.21 4.05 -14.37
C ASN A 118 -5.91 3.93 -15.17
N PRO A 119 -5.89 4.36 -16.44
CA PRO A 119 -4.71 4.27 -17.31
C PRO A 119 -3.51 5.11 -16.84
N ARG A 120 -3.71 6.04 -15.92
CA ARG A 120 -2.63 6.87 -15.34
C ARG A 120 -2.01 6.27 -14.08
N LEU A 121 -2.61 5.19 -13.54
CA LEU A 121 -2.14 4.57 -12.31
C LEU A 121 -0.72 4.01 -12.46
N VAL A 122 0.17 4.40 -11.58
CA VAL A 122 1.49 3.77 -11.44
C VAL A 122 1.41 2.68 -10.39
N MET A 123 1.68 1.44 -10.75
CA MET A 123 1.63 0.30 -9.83
C MET A 123 3.05 -0.12 -9.44
N VAL A 124 3.40 0.06 -8.16
CA VAL A 124 4.68 -0.35 -7.57
C VAL A 124 4.50 -1.66 -6.84
N ARG A 125 5.11 -2.72 -7.35
CA ARG A 125 5.02 -4.09 -6.83
C ARG A 125 6.34 -4.52 -6.24
N LEU A 126 6.41 -4.65 -4.92
CA LEU A 126 7.61 -4.97 -4.16
C LEU A 126 7.60 -6.45 -3.77
N SER A 127 8.55 -7.22 -4.27
CA SER A 127 8.74 -8.63 -3.92
C SER A 127 10.23 -8.96 -3.87
N GLY A 128 10.60 -10.08 -3.25
CA GLY A 128 12.01 -10.45 -3.09
C GLY A 128 12.76 -10.58 -4.42
N PHE A 129 12.09 -11.07 -5.47
CA PHE A 129 12.72 -11.41 -6.74
C PHE A 129 11.98 -10.87 -7.98
N GLY A 130 11.08 -9.91 -7.79
CA GLY A 130 10.27 -9.34 -8.87
C GLY A 130 9.04 -10.18 -9.21
N GLN A 131 8.30 -9.73 -10.24
CA GLN A 131 7.02 -10.34 -10.63
C GLN A 131 7.19 -11.43 -11.72
N THR A 132 8.38 -11.52 -12.30
CA THR A 132 8.70 -12.43 -13.42
C THR A 132 10.01 -13.17 -13.12
N GLY A 133 10.34 -14.14 -13.97
CA GLY A 133 11.57 -14.91 -13.83
C GLY A 133 11.43 -16.17 -12.96
N PRO A 134 12.50 -17.01 -12.92
CA PRO A 134 12.42 -18.33 -12.30
C PRO A 134 12.30 -18.31 -10.77
N MET A 135 12.68 -17.20 -10.13
CA MET A 135 12.65 -17.06 -8.67
C MET A 135 11.46 -16.25 -8.14
N LYS A 136 10.53 -15.81 -9.00
CA LYS A 136 9.41 -14.94 -8.62
C LYS A 136 8.57 -15.46 -7.45
N ASP A 137 8.46 -16.79 -7.31
CA ASP A 137 7.64 -17.45 -6.28
C ASP A 137 8.41 -17.71 -4.97
N GLN A 138 9.70 -17.40 -4.94
CA GLN A 138 10.50 -17.53 -3.72
C GLN A 138 10.13 -16.43 -2.71
N PRO A 139 10.11 -16.75 -1.40
CA PRO A 139 9.91 -15.75 -0.37
C PRO A 139 11.08 -14.77 -0.32
N GLY A 140 10.79 -13.50 -0.04
CA GLY A 140 11.80 -12.48 0.23
C GLY A 140 12.12 -12.39 1.72
#